data_ada5ade01233c7ff236b5621da3c7890
#
_entry.id   ada5ade01233c7ff236b5621da3c7890
#
_cell.length_a   1.000
_cell.length_b   1.000
_cell.length_c   1.000
_cell.angle_alpha   90.00
_cell.angle_beta   90.00
_cell.angle_gamma   90.00
#
_symmetry.space_group_name_H-M   'P 1'
#
loop_
_entity.id
_entity.type
_entity.pdbx_description
1 polymer ?
#
loop_
_entity_poly.entity_id
_entity_poly.type
_entity_poly.pdbx_seq_one_letter_code
_entity_poly.pdbx_strand_id
1 'polypeptide(L)'
;MEKETLYKFFDGKASREEKEAVRIWLESSPENEQMLFREREFFDAMILSGSTKSAGTEKKSRPFYRTVLFEAMKIAAVFAITIACGTYFYKSEIRKIGEAMNTITVPAGQRANLTLPDGTNVWLNARSEMRYPAVFTGNKREITLDGEAYFEVTHNEDKPFVVQTNKCNVEVLGTKFNVEAYSDSEDFCTSLMEGSVRVSDKGNPSETLVLAPNQQVSLILSLIHISEP
;
A
#
# COMPACT_ATOMS: atom_id res chain seq x y z
N MET A 1 -10.70 21.89 83.02
CA MET A 1 -9.99 22.41 81.83
C MET A 1 -10.77 22.06 80.62
N GLU A 2 -11.00 22.99 79.65
CA GLU A 2 -11.69 22.72 78.43
C GLU A 2 -10.79 21.95 77.47
N LYS A 3 -11.34 20.95 76.77
CA LYS A 3 -10.59 20.10 75.82
C LYS A 3 -10.00 20.90 74.65
N GLU A 4 -10.67 21.96 74.23
CA GLU A 4 -10.22 22.83 73.13
C GLU A 4 -8.90 23.52 73.45
N THR A 5 -8.75 23.98 74.70
CA THR A 5 -7.51 24.62 75.22
C THR A 5 -6.35 23.61 75.28
N LEU A 6 -6.61 22.36 75.66
CA LEU A 6 -5.63 21.27 75.66
C LEU A 6 -5.19 20.93 74.21
N TYR A 7 -6.10 20.91 73.28
CA TYR A 7 -5.78 20.61 71.90
C TYR A 7 -4.98 21.75 71.24
N LYS A 8 -5.30 23.04 71.55
CA LYS A 8 -4.47 24.17 71.09
C LYS A 8 -3.07 24.11 71.73
N PHE A 9 -2.96 23.64 72.99
CA PHE A 9 -1.70 23.40 73.63
C PHE A 9 -0.87 22.32 73.00
N PHE A 10 -1.47 21.19 72.59
CA PHE A 10 -0.81 20.08 71.88
C PHE A 10 -0.39 20.46 70.49
N ASP A 11 -1.17 21.29 69.78
CA ASP A 11 -0.88 21.77 68.41
C ASP A 11 0.14 22.93 68.42
N GLY A 12 0.59 23.36 69.60
CA GLY A 12 1.55 24.48 69.77
C GLY A 12 0.96 25.87 69.52
N LYS A 13 -0.35 26.00 69.32
CA LYS A 13 -1.08 27.21 68.97
C LYS A 13 -1.68 27.94 70.25
N ALA A 14 -1.46 27.41 71.43
CA ALA A 14 -1.95 28.03 72.67
C ALA A 14 -1.25 29.34 72.94
N SER A 15 -2.03 30.37 73.37
CA SER A 15 -1.52 31.66 73.78
C SER A 15 -0.69 31.54 75.10
N ARG A 16 0.02 32.59 75.45
CA ARG A 16 0.82 32.63 76.69
C ARG A 16 -0.05 32.46 77.94
N GLU A 17 -1.23 33.01 77.92
CA GLU A 17 -2.21 32.94 79.06
C GLU A 17 -2.80 31.53 79.11
N GLU A 18 -3.12 30.89 78.01
CA GLU A 18 -3.63 29.51 77.94
C GLU A 18 -2.56 28.49 78.39
N LYS A 19 -1.28 28.70 78.04
CA LYS A 19 -0.17 27.86 78.53
C LYS A 19 -0.01 27.91 79.99
N GLU A 20 -0.10 29.11 80.60
CA GLU A 20 -0.02 29.29 82.01
C GLU A 20 -1.23 28.69 82.77
N ALA A 21 -2.42 28.81 82.19
CA ALA A 21 -3.63 28.19 82.75
C ALA A 21 -3.52 26.62 82.70
N VAL A 22 -2.96 26.03 81.66
CA VAL A 22 -2.69 24.59 81.59
C VAL A 22 -1.67 24.18 82.66
N ARG A 23 -0.61 24.97 82.92
CA ARG A 23 0.40 24.70 83.92
C ARG A 23 -0.19 24.71 85.29
N ILE A 24 -0.94 25.76 85.70
CA ILE A 24 -1.62 25.87 86.97
C ILE A 24 -2.60 24.72 87.18
N TRP A 25 -3.32 24.33 86.11
CA TRP A 25 -4.25 23.21 86.22
C TRP A 25 -3.54 21.88 86.42
N LEU A 26 -2.34 21.64 85.83
CA LEU A 26 -1.53 20.46 86.06
C LEU A 26 -1.00 20.40 87.49
N GLU A 27 -0.56 21.51 88.03
CA GLU A 27 -0.04 21.58 89.39
C GLU A 27 -1.13 21.44 90.45
N SER A 28 -2.43 21.58 90.10
CA SER A 28 -3.53 21.55 91.05
C SER A 28 -3.97 20.13 91.49
N SER A 29 -3.66 19.11 90.74
CA SER A 29 -3.98 17.71 91.08
C SER A 29 -3.19 16.70 90.20
N PRO A 30 -2.65 15.61 90.82
CA PRO A 30 -1.98 14.54 90.08
C PRO A 30 -2.92 13.77 89.05
N GLU A 31 -4.24 13.84 89.25
CA GLU A 31 -5.24 13.28 88.34
C GLU A 31 -5.29 14.06 86.98
N ASN A 32 -4.97 15.36 87.06
CA ASN A 32 -4.92 16.21 85.85
C ASN A 32 -3.78 15.84 84.92
N GLU A 33 -2.68 15.35 85.43
CA GLU A 33 -1.57 14.84 84.64
C GLU A 33 -1.95 13.59 83.89
N GLN A 34 -2.64 12.64 84.51
CA GLN A 34 -3.13 11.43 83.83
C GLN A 34 -4.18 11.78 82.79
N MET A 35 -5.01 12.77 83.03
CA MET A 35 -5.99 13.25 82.06
C MET A 35 -5.31 13.92 80.87
N LEU A 36 -4.26 14.69 81.07
CA LEU A 36 -3.47 15.29 79.97
C LEU A 36 -2.86 14.23 79.09
N PHE A 37 -2.25 13.18 79.67
CA PHE A 37 -1.66 12.09 78.90
C PHE A 37 -2.72 11.35 78.09
N ARG A 38 -3.88 11.09 78.66
CA ARG A 38 -4.98 10.40 77.91
C ARG A 38 -5.53 11.25 76.78
N GLU A 39 -5.73 12.54 76.99
CA GLU A 39 -6.22 13.45 75.95
C GLU A 39 -5.16 13.67 74.85
N ARG A 40 -3.87 13.64 75.21
CA ARG A 40 -2.79 13.72 74.26
C ARG A 40 -2.72 12.45 73.33
N GLU A 41 -2.83 11.27 73.93
CA GLU A 41 -2.87 10.02 73.17
C GLU A 41 -4.04 9.98 72.16
N PHE A 42 -5.18 10.52 72.58
CA PHE A 42 -6.36 10.65 71.69
C PHE A 42 -6.14 11.67 70.57
N PHE A 43 -5.49 12.80 70.89
CA PHE A 43 -5.13 13.83 69.94
C PHE A 43 -4.13 13.32 68.90
N ASP A 44 -3.09 12.61 69.32
CA ASP A 44 -2.09 12.03 68.42
C ASP A 44 -2.74 10.95 67.54
N ALA A 45 -3.66 10.12 68.06
CA ALA A 45 -4.43 9.14 67.29
C ALA A 45 -5.33 9.83 66.22
N MET A 46 -5.93 10.97 66.58
CA MET A 46 -6.77 11.75 65.64
C MET A 46 -5.94 12.39 64.55
N ILE A 47 -4.74 12.90 64.82
CA ILE A 47 -3.82 13.42 63.80
C ILE A 47 -3.36 12.31 62.89
N LEU A 48 -2.99 11.15 63.40
CA LEU A 48 -2.59 10.00 62.59
C LEU A 48 -3.72 9.49 61.72
N SER A 49 -4.96 9.45 62.22
CA SER A 49 -6.13 9.05 61.44
C SER A 49 -6.58 10.09 60.39
N GLY A 50 -6.36 11.38 60.69
CA GLY A 50 -6.63 12.51 59.77
C GLY A 50 -5.60 12.64 58.65
N SER A 51 -4.35 12.30 58.97
CA SER A 51 -3.24 12.35 57.99
C SER A 51 -3.34 11.30 56.91
N THR A 52 -4.08 10.21 57.14
CA THR A 52 -4.30 9.20 56.12
C THR A 52 -5.32 9.59 55.05
N LYS A 53 -6.03 10.73 55.17
CA LYS A 53 -6.99 11.22 54.19
C LYS A 53 -6.49 12.32 53.24
N SER A 54 -5.25 12.76 53.32
CA SER A 54 -4.77 13.90 52.54
C SER A 54 -3.46 13.64 51.79
N ALA A 55 -3.28 12.49 51.18
CA ALA A 55 -2.28 12.27 50.15
C ALA A 55 -2.70 11.20 49.12
N GLY A 56 -3.99 11.12 48.86
CA GLY A 56 -4.50 10.44 47.64
C GLY A 56 -4.48 11.44 46.50
N THR A 57 -3.33 11.81 45.96
CA THR A 57 -3.25 12.14 44.54
C THR A 57 -3.71 10.90 43.84
N GLU A 58 -4.98 10.86 43.41
CA GLU A 58 -5.43 9.95 42.37
C GLU A 58 -4.49 10.15 41.20
N LYS A 59 -3.40 9.37 41.16
CA LYS A 59 -2.76 9.04 39.90
C LYS A 59 -3.84 8.33 39.10
N LYS A 60 -4.53 9.12 38.25
CA LYS A 60 -5.43 8.61 37.21
C LYS A 60 -4.58 7.62 36.46
N SER A 61 -4.65 6.34 36.81
CA SER A 61 -3.92 5.26 36.18
C SER A 61 -4.39 5.28 34.75
N ARG A 62 -3.52 5.78 33.85
CA ARG A 62 -3.79 5.67 32.42
C ARG A 62 -3.99 4.18 32.18
N PRO A 63 -5.13 3.77 31.64
CA PRO A 63 -5.44 2.35 31.52
C PRO A 63 -4.30 1.69 30.74
N PHE A 64 -3.67 0.70 31.34
CA PHE A 64 -2.49 -0.04 30.84
C PHE A 64 -2.65 -0.46 29.38
N TYR A 65 -3.88 -0.80 28.96
CA TYR A 65 -4.18 -1.16 27.58
C TYR A 65 -3.92 -0.02 26.57
N ARG A 66 -4.03 1.27 26.98
CA ARG A 66 -3.75 2.39 26.07
C ARG A 66 -2.26 2.51 25.75
N THR A 67 -1.39 2.29 26.73
CA THR A 67 0.06 2.33 26.50
C THR A 67 0.50 1.14 25.65
N VAL A 68 -0.02 -0.06 25.92
CA VAL A 68 0.24 -1.26 25.10
C VAL A 68 -0.28 -1.07 23.68
N LEU A 69 -1.48 -0.51 23.51
CA LEU A 69 -2.04 -0.22 22.20
C LEU A 69 -1.18 0.78 21.39
N PHE A 70 -0.67 1.82 22.03
CA PHE A 70 0.22 2.79 21.38
C PHE A 70 1.55 2.16 20.96
N GLU A 71 2.14 1.29 21.77
CA GLU A 71 3.36 0.57 21.40
C GLU A 71 3.11 -0.44 20.26
N ALA A 72 2.01 -1.18 20.34
CA ALA A 72 1.59 -2.08 19.25
C ALA A 72 1.35 -1.32 17.94
N MET A 73 0.75 -0.12 18.01
CA MET A 73 0.49 0.72 16.84
C MET A 73 1.79 1.24 16.19
N LYS A 74 2.83 1.55 16.98
CA LYS A 74 4.15 1.93 16.45
C LYS A 74 4.79 0.77 15.69
N ILE A 75 4.74 -0.43 16.26
CA ILE A 75 5.26 -1.65 15.61
C ILE A 75 4.50 -1.93 14.31
N ALA A 76 3.16 -1.87 14.35
CA ALA A 76 2.33 -2.04 13.16
C ALA A 76 2.63 -0.99 12.06
N ALA A 77 2.88 0.27 12.45
CA ALA A 77 3.25 1.33 11.52
C ALA A 77 4.60 1.04 10.84
N VAL A 78 5.60 0.56 11.58
CA VAL A 78 6.90 0.17 11.02
C VAL A 78 6.72 -0.98 10.03
N PHE A 79 5.96 -2.02 10.38
CA PHE A 79 5.65 -3.11 9.45
C PHE A 79 4.91 -2.64 8.20
N ALA A 80 3.93 -1.76 8.35
CA ALA A 80 3.20 -1.19 7.21
C ALA A 80 4.13 -0.41 6.27
N ILE A 81 5.04 0.40 6.81
CA ILE A 81 6.02 1.16 6.04
C ILE A 81 7.01 0.22 5.34
N THR A 82 7.53 -0.80 6.03
CA THR A 82 8.48 -1.75 5.42
C THR A 82 7.83 -2.54 4.29
N ILE A 83 6.57 -2.99 4.45
CA ILE A 83 5.81 -3.65 3.39
C ILE A 83 5.55 -2.70 2.23
N ALA A 84 5.12 -1.46 2.49
CA ALA A 84 4.88 -0.46 1.46
C ALA A 84 6.16 -0.13 0.67
N CYS A 85 7.28 0.09 1.36
CA CYS A 85 8.58 0.29 0.73
C CYS A 85 9.01 -0.94 -0.07
N GLY A 86 8.90 -2.13 0.51
CA GLY A 86 9.24 -3.38 -0.18
C GLY A 86 8.43 -3.59 -1.45
N THR A 87 7.11 -3.38 -1.42
CA THR A 87 6.25 -3.47 -2.61
C THR A 87 6.55 -2.38 -3.63
N TYR A 88 6.88 -1.16 -3.19
CA TYR A 88 7.26 -0.06 -4.09
C TYR A 88 8.58 -0.39 -4.82
N PHE A 89 9.62 -0.82 -4.11
CA PHE A 89 10.89 -1.19 -4.72
C PHE A 89 10.74 -2.40 -5.64
N TYR A 90 10.00 -3.43 -5.22
CA TYR A 90 9.73 -4.62 -6.04
C TYR A 90 9.04 -4.24 -7.37
N LYS A 91 7.99 -3.42 -7.31
CA LYS A 91 7.30 -2.92 -8.52
C LYS A 91 8.22 -2.05 -9.39
N SER A 92 9.08 -1.23 -8.77
CA SER A 92 10.04 -0.38 -9.50
C SER A 92 11.07 -1.21 -10.28
N GLU A 93 11.61 -2.27 -9.67
CA GLU A 93 12.58 -3.15 -10.35
C GLU A 93 11.91 -3.94 -11.49
N ILE A 94 10.72 -4.49 -11.27
CA ILE A 94 9.96 -5.19 -12.34
C ILE A 94 9.68 -4.23 -13.50
N ARG A 95 9.33 -2.97 -13.21
CA ARG A 95 9.07 -1.97 -14.24
C ARG A 95 10.30 -1.71 -15.10
N LYS A 96 11.49 -1.56 -14.51
CA LYS A 96 12.75 -1.38 -15.24
C LYS A 96 13.06 -2.57 -16.15
N ILE A 97 12.82 -3.80 -15.66
CA ILE A 97 13.00 -5.02 -16.46
C ILE A 97 12.02 -5.04 -17.63
N GLY A 98 10.76 -4.61 -17.42
CA GLY A 98 9.76 -4.51 -18.48
C GLY A 98 10.04 -3.41 -19.51
N GLU A 99 10.81 -2.38 -19.15
CA GLU A 99 11.25 -1.32 -20.08
C GLU A 99 12.42 -1.78 -20.98
N ALA A 100 13.11 -2.88 -20.61
CA ALA A 100 14.15 -3.48 -21.45
C ALA A 100 13.52 -4.13 -22.69
N MET A 101 13.75 -3.55 -23.86
CA MET A 101 13.24 -4.02 -25.14
C MET A 101 14.24 -4.97 -25.82
N ASN A 102 13.78 -6.15 -26.19
CA ASN A 102 14.49 -7.05 -27.09
C ASN A 102 14.15 -6.70 -28.53
N THR A 103 15.14 -6.75 -29.39
CA THR A 103 14.95 -6.55 -30.84
C THR A 103 15.46 -7.79 -31.59
N ILE A 104 14.62 -8.31 -32.48
CA ILE A 104 14.98 -9.41 -33.39
C ILE A 104 14.82 -8.89 -34.81
N THR A 105 15.88 -9.01 -35.60
CA THR A 105 15.90 -8.64 -37.01
C THR A 105 16.19 -9.89 -37.85
N VAL A 106 15.34 -10.17 -38.84
CA VAL A 106 15.45 -11.31 -39.74
C VAL A 106 15.96 -10.83 -41.10
N PRO A 107 17.16 -11.28 -41.54
CA PRO A 107 17.68 -10.93 -42.85
C PRO A 107 16.86 -11.43 -44.01
N ALA A 108 17.10 -10.89 -45.20
CA ALA A 108 16.46 -11.36 -46.44
C ALA A 108 16.73 -12.87 -46.69
N GLY A 109 15.68 -13.59 -47.06
CA GLY A 109 15.75 -15.01 -47.35
C GLY A 109 15.80 -15.95 -46.15
N GLN A 110 15.70 -15.40 -44.91
CA GLN A 110 15.65 -16.19 -43.69
C GLN A 110 14.29 -16.05 -43.01
N ARG A 111 14.01 -16.97 -42.07
CA ARG A 111 12.87 -16.94 -41.16
C ARG A 111 13.34 -17.21 -39.73
N ALA A 112 12.67 -16.64 -38.75
CA ALA A 112 12.93 -16.91 -37.36
C ALA A 112 11.67 -17.35 -36.63
N ASN A 113 11.82 -18.29 -35.72
CA ASN A 113 10.76 -18.68 -34.81
C ASN A 113 11.21 -18.43 -33.39
N LEU A 114 10.34 -17.82 -32.56
CA LEU A 114 10.60 -17.57 -31.16
C LEU A 114 9.34 -17.68 -30.32
N THR A 115 9.53 -17.96 -29.04
CA THR A 115 8.46 -17.93 -28.05
C THR A 115 8.64 -16.70 -27.18
N LEU A 116 7.60 -15.88 -27.06
CA LEU A 116 7.58 -14.68 -26.23
C LEU A 116 7.43 -15.03 -24.73
N PRO A 117 7.69 -14.08 -23.80
CA PRO A 117 7.60 -14.33 -22.37
C PRO A 117 6.21 -14.76 -21.85
N ASP A 118 5.16 -14.51 -22.61
CA ASP A 118 3.77 -14.92 -22.29
C ASP A 118 3.39 -16.29 -22.88
N GLY A 119 4.34 -16.97 -23.54
CA GLY A 119 4.12 -18.25 -24.22
C GLY A 119 3.57 -18.14 -25.64
N THR A 120 3.40 -16.93 -26.18
CA THR A 120 3.01 -16.69 -27.56
C THR A 120 4.11 -17.14 -28.52
N ASN A 121 3.78 -17.95 -29.54
CA ASN A 121 4.71 -18.32 -30.58
C ASN A 121 4.61 -17.37 -31.76
N VAL A 122 5.77 -16.98 -32.30
CA VAL A 122 5.88 -16.03 -33.43
C VAL A 122 6.82 -16.58 -34.47
N TRP A 123 6.38 -16.55 -35.74
CA TRP A 123 7.21 -16.85 -36.90
C TRP A 123 7.40 -15.57 -37.72
N LEU A 124 8.60 -15.02 -37.66
CA LEU A 124 9.00 -13.83 -38.41
C LEU A 124 9.45 -14.24 -39.82
N ASN A 125 8.93 -13.57 -40.83
CA ASN A 125 9.34 -13.75 -42.22
C ASN A 125 10.61 -12.93 -42.53
N ALA A 126 11.10 -13.07 -43.77
CA ALA A 126 12.30 -12.37 -44.23
C ALA A 126 12.14 -10.84 -44.15
N ARG A 127 13.23 -10.10 -43.87
CA ARG A 127 13.29 -8.62 -43.76
C ARG A 127 12.34 -8.04 -42.72
N SER A 128 12.03 -8.82 -41.67
CA SER A 128 11.17 -8.37 -40.58
C SER A 128 11.98 -7.99 -39.35
N GLU A 129 11.54 -6.96 -38.64
CA GLU A 129 12.04 -6.55 -37.34
C GLU A 129 10.91 -6.57 -36.34
N MET A 130 11.14 -7.19 -35.19
CA MET A 130 10.20 -7.19 -34.08
C MET A 130 10.87 -6.74 -32.81
N ARG A 131 10.18 -5.84 -32.06
CA ARG A 131 10.60 -5.39 -30.74
C ARG A 131 9.55 -5.77 -29.71
N TYR A 132 10.00 -6.34 -28.59
CA TYR A 132 9.13 -6.78 -27.50
C TYR A 132 9.84 -6.62 -26.16
N PRO A 133 9.10 -6.37 -25.07
CA PRO A 133 9.69 -6.25 -23.74
C PRO A 133 10.14 -7.60 -23.19
N ALA A 134 11.18 -7.59 -22.35
CA ALA A 134 11.64 -8.80 -21.67
C ALA A 134 10.56 -9.40 -20.75
N VAL A 135 9.65 -8.56 -20.20
CA VAL A 135 8.48 -8.95 -19.41
C VAL A 135 7.33 -7.99 -19.72
N PHE A 136 6.15 -8.51 -19.99
CA PHE A 136 4.94 -7.71 -20.16
C PHE A 136 4.43 -7.21 -18.80
N THR A 137 4.78 -5.99 -18.36
CA THR A 137 4.42 -5.42 -17.05
C THR A 137 3.14 -4.58 -17.06
N GLY A 138 2.73 -4.05 -18.23
CA GLY A 138 1.53 -3.21 -18.40
C GLY A 138 0.22 -4.01 -18.41
N ASN A 139 -0.89 -3.31 -18.66
CA ASN A 139 -2.23 -3.89 -18.81
C ASN A 139 -2.43 -4.54 -20.17
N LYS A 140 -1.48 -4.38 -21.09
CA LYS A 140 -1.46 -4.99 -22.42
C LYS A 140 -0.13 -5.69 -22.66
N ARG A 141 -0.12 -6.66 -23.57
CA ARG A 141 1.09 -7.33 -24.09
C ARG A 141 1.43 -6.67 -25.43
N GLU A 142 2.24 -5.63 -25.40
CA GLU A 142 2.51 -4.82 -26.58
C GLU A 142 3.85 -5.19 -27.20
N ILE A 143 3.84 -5.35 -28.53
CA ILE A 143 5.02 -5.54 -29.37
C ILE A 143 4.98 -4.58 -30.56
N THR A 144 6.13 -4.30 -31.17
CA THR A 144 6.20 -3.55 -32.42
C THR A 144 6.69 -4.47 -33.52
N LEU A 145 6.05 -4.41 -34.68
CA LEU A 145 6.41 -5.17 -35.88
C LEU A 145 6.63 -4.23 -37.07
N ASP A 146 7.75 -4.41 -37.75
CA ASP A 146 8.02 -3.93 -39.10
C ASP A 146 8.35 -5.14 -39.97
N GLY A 147 7.51 -5.47 -40.93
CA GLY A 147 7.61 -6.66 -41.73
C GLY A 147 6.43 -7.60 -41.62
N GLU A 148 6.67 -8.90 -41.80
CA GLU A 148 5.63 -9.93 -41.75
C GLU A 148 5.89 -10.95 -40.64
N ALA A 149 4.83 -11.26 -39.88
CA ALA A 149 4.88 -12.28 -38.85
C ALA A 149 3.54 -13.03 -38.71
N TYR A 150 3.62 -14.34 -38.48
CA TYR A 150 2.52 -15.18 -38.05
C TYR A 150 2.59 -15.37 -36.54
N PHE A 151 1.45 -15.23 -35.86
CA PHE A 151 1.29 -15.30 -34.44
C PHE A 151 0.34 -16.42 -34.00
N GLU A 152 0.75 -17.18 -32.99
CA GLU A 152 -0.14 -18.04 -32.19
C GLU A 152 -0.15 -17.50 -30.77
N VAL A 153 -1.10 -16.61 -30.48
CA VAL A 153 -1.17 -15.88 -29.24
C VAL A 153 -1.82 -16.71 -28.15
N THR A 154 -1.14 -16.80 -27.00
CA THR A 154 -1.69 -17.42 -25.81
C THR A 154 -2.92 -16.65 -25.32
N HIS A 155 -4.03 -17.37 -25.08
CA HIS A 155 -5.31 -16.77 -24.68
C HIS A 155 -5.21 -16.11 -23.29
N ASN A 156 -5.60 -14.84 -23.22
CA ASN A 156 -5.69 -14.06 -21.97
C ASN A 156 -6.62 -12.86 -22.18
N GLU A 157 -7.81 -12.92 -21.60
CA GLU A 157 -8.84 -11.87 -21.70
C GLU A 157 -8.50 -10.64 -20.85
N ASP A 158 -7.80 -10.84 -19.71
CA ASP A 158 -7.45 -9.75 -18.81
C ASP A 158 -6.32 -8.86 -19.34
N LYS A 159 -5.53 -9.41 -20.29
CA LYS A 159 -4.35 -8.73 -20.82
C LYS A 159 -4.23 -8.91 -22.33
N PRO A 160 -4.90 -8.06 -23.12
CA PRO A 160 -4.87 -8.11 -24.57
C PRO A 160 -3.46 -8.07 -25.15
N PHE A 161 -3.24 -8.78 -26.27
CA PHE A 161 -2.01 -8.74 -27.04
C PHE A 161 -2.16 -7.75 -28.19
N VAL A 162 -1.21 -6.82 -28.32
CA VAL A 162 -1.26 -5.73 -29.30
C VAL A 162 -0.01 -5.74 -30.17
N VAL A 163 -0.19 -5.94 -31.48
CA VAL A 163 0.84 -5.74 -32.47
C VAL A 163 0.75 -4.31 -32.99
N GLN A 164 1.75 -3.51 -32.70
CA GLN A 164 1.87 -2.15 -33.19
C GLN A 164 2.69 -2.16 -34.48
N THR A 165 2.10 -1.71 -35.57
CA THR A 165 2.80 -1.52 -36.85
C THR A 165 2.94 -0.02 -37.14
N ASN A 166 3.56 0.37 -38.25
CA ASN A 166 3.61 1.77 -38.70
C ASN A 166 2.24 2.34 -39.08
N LYS A 167 1.27 1.51 -39.49
CA LYS A 167 -0.05 1.91 -40.05
C LYS A 167 -1.19 1.63 -39.07
N CYS A 168 -1.27 0.39 -38.56
CA CYS A 168 -2.37 -0.09 -37.74
C CYS A 168 -1.90 -0.68 -36.43
N ASN A 169 -2.80 -0.75 -35.47
CA ASN A 169 -2.65 -1.60 -34.29
C ASN A 169 -3.61 -2.79 -34.43
N VAL A 170 -3.09 -3.97 -34.13
CA VAL A 170 -3.85 -5.24 -34.19
C VAL A 170 -3.96 -5.78 -32.77
N GLU A 171 -5.16 -5.80 -32.22
CA GLU A 171 -5.44 -6.22 -30.82
C GLU A 171 -6.20 -7.56 -30.84
N VAL A 172 -5.70 -8.52 -30.03
CA VAL A 172 -6.25 -9.86 -29.91
C VAL A 172 -6.24 -10.35 -28.48
N LEU A 173 -7.07 -11.34 -28.13
CA LEU A 173 -7.10 -11.96 -26.80
C LEU A 173 -6.44 -13.36 -26.75
N GLY A 174 -6.45 -14.07 -27.87
CA GLY A 174 -5.89 -15.41 -28.04
C GLY A 174 -6.29 -15.94 -29.40
N THR A 175 -5.42 -15.78 -30.39
CA THR A 175 -5.78 -15.77 -31.80
C THR A 175 -4.61 -16.28 -32.64
N LYS A 176 -4.90 -16.96 -33.72
CA LYS A 176 -3.93 -17.32 -34.78
C LYS A 176 -4.14 -16.43 -35.98
N PHE A 177 -3.16 -15.60 -36.31
CA PHE A 177 -3.28 -14.61 -37.37
C PHE A 177 -1.91 -14.25 -37.97
N ASN A 178 -1.93 -13.72 -39.17
CA ASN A 178 -0.76 -13.16 -39.87
C ASN A 178 -0.89 -11.65 -39.97
N VAL A 179 0.21 -10.94 -39.83
CA VAL A 179 0.31 -9.49 -40.07
C VAL A 179 1.44 -9.25 -41.05
N GLU A 180 1.14 -8.51 -42.11
CA GLU A 180 2.12 -7.99 -43.07
C GLU A 180 2.04 -6.47 -43.09
N ALA A 181 3.14 -5.83 -42.64
CA ALA A 181 3.23 -4.38 -42.45
C ALA A 181 4.67 -3.87 -42.59
N TYR A 182 5.23 -4.02 -43.77
CA TYR A 182 6.55 -3.49 -44.09
C TYR A 182 6.53 -1.96 -44.16
N SER A 183 7.51 -1.30 -43.55
CA SER A 183 7.61 0.16 -43.54
C SER A 183 7.97 0.75 -44.91
N ASP A 184 8.60 -0.05 -45.79
CA ASP A 184 8.95 0.29 -47.18
C ASP A 184 7.82 0.04 -48.16
N SER A 185 6.69 -0.54 -47.75
CA SER A 185 5.46 -0.74 -48.55
C SER A 185 4.33 0.16 -48.06
N GLU A 186 3.44 0.57 -48.93
CA GLU A 186 2.20 1.27 -48.55
C GLU A 186 1.09 0.30 -48.11
N ASP A 187 1.27 -1.00 -48.35
CA ASP A 187 0.30 -2.03 -48.06
C ASP A 187 0.38 -2.44 -46.58
N PHE A 188 -0.77 -2.67 -46.00
CA PHE A 188 -0.96 -3.39 -44.75
C PHE A 188 -1.95 -4.50 -44.97
N CYS A 189 -1.64 -5.67 -44.47
CA CYS A 189 -2.54 -6.80 -44.54
C CYS A 189 -2.53 -7.59 -43.23
N THR A 190 -3.70 -8.01 -42.76
CA THR A 190 -3.82 -9.01 -41.71
C THR A 190 -4.89 -10.02 -42.03
N SER A 191 -4.57 -11.29 -41.84
CA SER A 191 -5.48 -12.41 -42.10
C SER A 191 -5.68 -13.21 -40.81
N LEU A 192 -6.93 -13.54 -40.52
CA LEU A 192 -7.34 -14.26 -39.32
C LEU A 192 -7.64 -15.72 -39.65
N MET A 193 -6.97 -16.65 -38.94
CA MET A 193 -7.24 -18.09 -39.02
C MET A 193 -8.20 -18.55 -37.92
N GLU A 194 -7.96 -18.15 -36.67
CA GLU A 194 -8.72 -18.63 -35.50
C GLU A 194 -8.86 -17.53 -34.47
N GLY A 195 -10.06 -17.35 -33.92
CA GLY A 195 -10.36 -16.37 -32.86
C GLY A 195 -11.00 -15.08 -33.37
N SER A 196 -10.58 -13.94 -32.89
CA SER A 196 -11.05 -12.59 -33.28
C SER A 196 -9.91 -11.59 -33.26
N VAL A 197 -9.87 -10.71 -34.25
CA VAL A 197 -8.86 -9.65 -34.39
C VAL A 197 -9.57 -8.31 -34.48
N ARG A 198 -9.13 -7.36 -33.65
CA ARG A 198 -9.53 -5.95 -33.75
C ARG A 198 -8.39 -5.16 -34.38
N VAL A 199 -8.67 -4.53 -35.51
CA VAL A 199 -7.73 -3.65 -36.22
C VAL A 199 -8.16 -2.21 -35.99
N SER A 200 -7.23 -1.34 -35.64
CA SER A 200 -7.45 0.11 -35.50
C SER A 200 -6.42 0.87 -36.32
N ASP A 201 -6.86 1.85 -37.08
CA ASP A 201 -5.98 2.72 -37.84
C ASP A 201 -5.25 3.68 -36.89
N LYS A 202 -3.94 3.90 -37.09
CA LYS A 202 -3.17 4.90 -36.32
C LYS A 202 -3.53 6.34 -36.69
N GLY A 203 -3.92 6.60 -37.91
CA GLY A 203 -4.36 7.91 -38.39
C GLY A 203 -5.72 8.32 -37.83
N ASN A 204 -6.61 7.32 -37.62
CA ASN A 204 -7.95 7.51 -37.05
C ASN A 204 -8.28 6.40 -36.05
N PRO A 205 -7.85 6.51 -34.78
CA PRO A 205 -8.05 5.47 -33.76
C PRO A 205 -9.53 5.14 -33.46
N SER A 206 -10.45 6.00 -33.85
CA SER A 206 -11.90 5.76 -33.71
C SER A 206 -12.43 4.78 -34.75
N GLU A 207 -11.71 4.58 -35.84
CA GLU A 207 -12.05 3.61 -36.88
C GLU A 207 -11.48 2.24 -36.52
N THR A 208 -12.33 1.36 -36.05
CA THR A 208 -11.98 0.00 -35.64
C THR A 208 -12.77 -1.01 -36.39
N LEU A 209 -12.09 -2.04 -36.86
CA LEU A 209 -12.67 -3.15 -37.57
C LEU A 209 -12.43 -4.43 -36.77
N VAL A 210 -13.43 -5.33 -36.74
CA VAL A 210 -13.31 -6.66 -36.14
C VAL A 210 -13.41 -7.71 -37.22
N LEU A 211 -12.39 -8.57 -37.31
CA LEU A 211 -12.36 -9.71 -38.22
C LEU A 211 -12.93 -10.96 -37.58
N ALA A 212 -13.66 -11.72 -38.33
CA ALA A 212 -14.06 -13.09 -38.06
C ALA A 212 -13.07 -14.10 -38.70
N PRO A 213 -13.03 -15.37 -38.27
CA PRO A 213 -12.18 -16.39 -38.86
C PRO A 213 -12.34 -16.49 -40.36
N ASN A 214 -11.23 -16.70 -41.06
CA ASN A 214 -11.11 -16.73 -42.53
C ASN A 214 -11.44 -15.39 -43.22
N GLN A 215 -11.28 -14.27 -42.49
CA GLN A 215 -11.34 -12.95 -43.10
C GLN A 215 -9.95 -12.30 -43.10
N GLN A 216 -9.77 -11.44 -44.08
CA GLN A 216 -8.57 -10.64 -44.27
C GLN A 216 -8.97 -9.18 -44.40
N VAL A 217 -8.18 -8.30 -43.79
CA VAL A 217 -8.26 -6.87 -44.04
C VAL A 217 -6.99 -6.40 -44.72
N SER A 218 -7.15 -5.62 -45.77
CA SER A 218 -6.04 -4.91 -46.42
C SER A 218 -6.34 -3.41 -46.45
N LEU A 219 -5.31 -2.62 -46.21
CA LEU A 219 -5.35 -1.18 -46.27
C LEU A 219 -4.57 -0.78 -47.52
N ILE A 220 -5.29 -0.28 -48.53
CA ILE A 220 -4.72 0.16 -49.82
C ILE A 220 -5.13 1.61 -50.01
N LEU A 221 -4.18 2.53 -50.12
CA LEU A 221 -4.42 3.96 -50.38
C LEU A 221 -5.42 4.57 -49.38
N SER A 222 -5.29 4.28 -48.09
CA SER A 222 -6.18 4.76 -47.01
C SER A 222 -7.63 4.23 -47.06
N LEU A 223 -7.91 3.20 -47.85
CA LEU A 223 -9.21 2.51 -47.89
C LEU A 223 -9.06 1.14 -47.24
N ILE A 224 -9.89 0.86 -46.24
CA ILE A 224 -9.96 -0.44 -45.58
C ILE A 224 -10.87 -1.38 -46.37
N HIS A 225 -10.34 -2.48 -46.83
CA HIS A 225 -11.10 -3.52 -47.54
C HIS A 225 -11.11 -4.83 -46.74
N ILE A 226 -12.29 -5.40 -46.55
CA ILE A 226 -12.45 -6.75 -46.02
C ILE A 226 -12.66 -7.69 -47.20
N SER A 227 -11.88 -8.76 -47.28
CA SER A 227 -12.07 -9.83 -48.24
C SER A 227 -12.01 -11.19 -47.59
N GLU A 228 -12.62 -12.18 -48.17
CA GLU A 228 -12.34 -13.60 -47.90
C GLU A 228 -11.09 -13.99 -48.67
N PRO A 229 -10.13 -14.69 -48.04
CA PRO A 229 -8.91 -15.14 -48.71
C PRO A 229 -9.15 -16.18 -49.78
#